data_cd84ee8d68f229db2627f061d8227b09
#
_entry.id   cd84ee8d68f229db2627f061d8227b09
#
_cell.length_a   1.000
_cell.length_b   1.000
_cell.length_c   1.000
_cell.angle_alpha   90.00
_cell.angle_beta   90.00
_cell.angle_gamma   90.00
#
_symmetry.space_group_name_H-M   'P 1'
#
loop_
_entity.id
_entity.type
_entity.pdbx_description
1 polymer ?
#
loop_
_entity_poly.entity_id
_entity_poly.type
_entity_poly.pdbx_seq_one_letter_code
_entity_poly.pdbx_strand_id
1 'polypeptide(L)'
;MLKGYTVPLSPLGKANLVAAPPWHYSGDVIALEFWADPDAANATLPPGLTPDAKSAGHVLALFVDWQFTAQDDEYLDPARYQYREFYLLVDAMYRDQPVAWTPYMFVDNDSAMARGHAQGYPKRLGTVFQTRTFAAPSAAAAPLAGGTKLGASASAHGRRLAEGRLTLTKPIDAPPPAVLRPTVNRRYFPRLSACRHDDPAVNELVMAVTDELKAVDIWSGEADLTFPAAHGEELHALAPVRMGPGYRFSMSCSISDLKVLEDFTSSARNG
;
A
#
# COMPACT_ATOMS: atom_id res chain seq x y z
N MET A 1 2.46 27.92 -22.21
CA MET A 1 2.31 27.52 -20.78
C MET A 1 2.54 26.02 -20.69
N LEU A 2 3.35 25.52 -19.74
CA LEU A 2 3.53 24.11 -19.49
C LEU A 2 2.28 23.51 -18.87
N LYS A 3 1.98 22.24 -19.17
CA LYS A 3 0.80 21.50 -18.75
C LYS A 3 1.21 20.19 -18.05
N GLY A 4 0.28 19.58 -17.33
CA GLY A 4 0.41 18.33 -16.59
C GLY A 4 -0.14 18.46 -15.18
N TYR A 5 -0.56 17.35 -14.59
CA TYR A 5 -1.02 17.30 -13.19
C TYR A 5 0.15 17.19 -12.23
N THR A 6 1.16 16.38 -12.59
CA THR A 6 2.41 16.22 -11.85
C THR A 6 3.61 16.56 -12.73
N VAL A 7 4.81 16.60 -12.16
CA VAL A 7 6.06 16.74 -12.91
C VAL A 7 6.37 15.48 -13.72
N PRO A 8 7.13 15.59 -14.83
CA PRO A 8 7.54 16.85 -15.47
C PRO A 8 6.38 17.53 -16.19
N LEU A 9 6.28 18.86 -16.04
CA LEU A 9 5.37 19.66 -16.85
C LEU A 9 5.94 19.80 -18.28
N SER A 10 5.08 19.69 -19.29
CA SER A 10 5.51 19.71 -20.69
C SER A 10 4.56 20.55 -21.57
N PRO A 11 4.96 20.95 -22.80
CA PRO A 11 4.09 21.78 -23.64
C PRO A 11 2.72 21.15 -23.94
N LEU A 12 2.64 19.83 -24.07
CA LEU A 12 1.41 19.09 -24.32
C LEU A 12 0.80 18.44 -23.06
N GLY A 13 1.53 18.44 -21.93
CA GLY A 13 1.11 17.78 -20.72
C GLY A 13 1.29 16.24 -20.70
N LYS A 14 1.83 15.67 -21.77
CA LYS A 14 1.94 14.20 -21.92
C LYS A 14 3.11 13.56 -21.15
N ALA A 15 4.12 14.35 -20.79
CA ALA A 15 5.29 13.86 -20.08
C ALA A 15 5.08 13.71 -18.57
N ASN A 16 3.99 14.22 -18.01
CA ASN A 16 3.72 14.10 -16.57
C ASN A 16 3.60 12.64 -16.14
N LEU A 17 4.07 12.32 -14.93
CA LEU A 17 4.07 10.95 -14.43
C LEU A 17 2.67 10.43 -14.09
N VAL A 18 1.75 11.33 -13.70
CA VAL A 18 0.43 10.95 -13.23
C VAL A 18 -0.60 11.94 -13.74
N ALA A 19 -1.70 11.45 -14.31
CA ALA A 19 -2.87 12.26 -14.65
C ALA A 19 -3.64 12.67 -13.38
N ALA A 20 -4.54 13.65 -13.51
CA ALA A 20 -5.43 14.06 -12.42
C ALA A 20 -6.42 12.92 -12.06
N PRO A 21 -6.87 12.84 -10.78
CA PRO A 21 -7.91 11.88 -10.38
C PRO A 21 -9.26 12.19 -11.09
N PRO A 22 -10.24 11.24 -11.07
CA PRO A 22 -10.24 10.02 -10.28
C PRO A 22 -9.26 8.97 -10.79
N TRP A 23 -8.75 8.13 -9.88
CA TRP A 23 -7.83 7.05 -10.17
C TRP A 23 -8.50 5.71 -9.91
N HIS A 24 -8.49 4.82 -10.91
CA HIS A 24 -9.14 3.52 -10.87
C HIS A 24 -8.11 2.42 -10.82
N TYR A 25 -8.34 1.44 -9.97
CA TYR A 25 -7.44 0.32 -9.72
C TYR A 25 -8.18 -1.00 -9.85
N SER A 26 -7.53 -2.00 -10.42
CA SER A 26 -7.95 -3.38 -10.37
C SER A 26 -6.72 -4.28 -10.24
N GLY A 27 -6.79 -5.32 -9.40
CA GLY A 27 -5.63 -6.18 -9.22
C GLY A 27 -5.88 -7.42 -8.37
N ASP A 28 -4.90 -8.32 -8.41
CA ASP A 28 -4.87 -9.54 -7.62
C ASP A 28 -4.04 -9.35 -6.37
N VAL A 29 -4.56 -9.80 -5.24
CA VAL A 29 -4.00 -9.59 -3.90
C VAL A 29 -3.70 -10.92 -3.22
N ILE A 30 -2.51 -11.02 -2.63
CA ILE A 30 -2.22 -11.94 -1.53
C ILE A 30 -2.06 -11.09 -0.28
N ALA A 31 -2.91 -11.29 0.71
CA ALA A 31 -2.89 -10.58 1.99
C ALA A 31 -2.62 -11.57 3.13
N LEU A 32 -1.64 -11.27 3.98
CA LEU A 32 -1.22 -12.14 5.08
C LEU A 32 -1.40 -11.38 6.40
N GLU A 33 -2.28 -11.88 7.24
CA GLU A 33 -2.62 -11.28 8.53
C GLU A 33 -1.66 -11.77 9.60
N PHE A 34 -1.19 -10.86 10.44
CA PHE A 34 -0.30 -11.20 11.54
C PHE A 34 -0.37 -10.15 12.65
N TRP A 35 0.26 -10.46 13.78
CA TRP A 35 0.51 -9.51 14.87
C TRP A 35 2.00 -9.34 15.04
N ALA A 36 2.46 -8.12 14.97
CA ALA A 36 3.79 -7.68 15.37
C ALA A 36 3.82 -7.43 16.89
N ASP A 37 5.00 -7.16 17.43
CA ASP A 37 5.11 -6.59 18.76
C ASP A 37 4.32 -5.27 18.81
N PRO A 38 3.40 -5.07 19.78
CA PRO A 38 2.57 -3.87 19.85
C PRO A 38 3.38 -2.57 19.97
N ASP A 39 4.48 -2.57 20.71
CA ASP A 39 5.31 -1.38 20.87
C ASP A 39 6.04 -1.05 19.56
N ALA A 40 6.51 -2.06 18.83
CA ALA A 40 7.09 -1.87 17.50
C ALA A 40 6.07 -1.33 16.50
N ALA A 41 4.83 -1.85 16.49
CA ALA A 41 3.75 -1.35 15.65
C ALA A 41 3.40 0.10 16.00
N ASN A 42 3.25 0.41 17.29
CA ASN A 42 2.92 1.75 17.79
C ASN A 42 4.02 2.78 17.46
N ALA A 43 5.30 2.36 17.50
CA ALA A 43 6.43 3.23 17.16
C ALA A 43 6.41 3.71 15.70
N THR A 44 5.64 3.06 14.81
CA THR A 44 5.48 3.50 13.42
C THR A 44 4.43 4.60 13.24
N LEU A 45 3.57 4.85 14.23
CA LEU A 45 2.44 5.76 14.08
C LEU A 45 2.91 7.23 14.03
N PRO A 46 2.44 8.02 13.06
CA PRO A 46 2.72 9.44 13.00
C PRO A 46 1.92 10.22 14.04
N PRO A 47 2.30 11.47 14.37
CA PRO A 47 1.44 12.37 15.12
C PRO A 47 0.02 12.43 14.56
N GLY A 48 -0.97 12.47 15.44
CA GLY A 48 -2.40 12.48 15.08
C GLY A 48 -3.05 11.09 15.01
N LEU A 49 -2.26 10.00 14.94
CA LEU A 49 -2.77 8.64 15.10
C LEU A 49 -2.41 8.07 16.48
N THR A 50 -3.27 7.20 16.97
CA THR A 50 -3.07 6.46 18.24
C THR A 50 -3.24 4.96 18.01
N PRO A 51 -2.66 4.11 18.88
CA PRO A 51 -2.88 2.66 18.81
C PRO A 51 -4.36 2.28 18.90
N ASP A 52 -4.76 1.27 18.13
CA ASP A 52 -6.05 0.61 18.32
C ASP A 52 -5.93 -0.44 19.43
N ALA A 53 -6.40 -0.13 20.64
CA ALA A 53 -6.31 -1.04 21.78
C ALA A 53 -7.07 -2.36 21.59
N LYS A 54 -8.03 -2.43 20.65
CA LYS A 54 -8.80 -3.64 20.36
C LYS A 54 -8.04 -4.61 19.46
N SER A 55 -7.07 -4.14 18.72
CA SER A 55 -6.29 -4.91 17.76
C SER A 55 -4.78 -4.66 17.89
N ALA A 56 -4.30 -4.48 19.13
CA ALA A 56 -2.92 -4.12 19.44
C ALA A 56 -1.89 -5.00 18.68
N GLY A 57 -1.04 -4.35 17.90
CA GLY A 57 -0.02 -5.01 17.08
C GLY A 57 -0.54 -5.69 15.81
N HIS A 58 -1.84 -5.59 15.48
CA HIS A 58 -2.40 -6.19 14.27
C HIS A 58 -1.91 -5.48 13.00
N VAL A 59 -1.46 -6.29 12.04
CA VAL A 59 -0.93 -5.84 10.76
C VAL A 59 -1.41 -6.76 9.64
N LEU A 60 -1.67 -6.19 8.49
CA LEU A 60 -1.92 -6.91 7.25
C LEU A 60 -0.80 -6.60 6.26
N ALA A 61 -0.09 -7.63 5.76
CA ALA A 61 0.89 -7.51 4.69
C ALA A 61 0.21 -7.83 3.36
N LEU A 62 0.28 -6.91 2.39
CA LEU A 62 -0.34 -7.08 1.09
C LEU A 62 0.72 -7.11 -0.02
N PHE A 63 0.61 -8.12 -0.88
CA PHE A 63 1.32 -8.20 -2.16
C PHE A 63 0.27 -8.10 -3.26
N VAL A 64 0.44 -7.13 -4.16
CA VAL A 64 -0.59 -6.80 -5.15
C VAL A 64 0.01 -6.68 -6.54
N ASP A 65 -0.69 -7.22 -7.53
CA ASP A 65 -0.40 -7.02 -8.96
C ASP A 65 -1.52 -6.12 -9.52
N TRP A 66 -1.21 -4.85 -9.72
CA TRP A 66 -2.15 -3.81 -10.08
C TRP A 66 -2.17 -3.48 -11.55
N GLN A 67 -3.35 -3.17 -12.07
CA GLN A 67 -3.59 -2.35 -13.25
C GLN A 67 -4.29 -1.06 -12.84
N PHE A 68 -3.87 0.04 -13.42
CA PHE A 68 -4.33 1.38 -13.10
C PHE A 68 -4.79 2.12 -14.35
N THR A 69 -5.78 3.00 -14.20
CA THR A 69 -6.10 4.04 -15.17
C THR A 69 -6.62 5.28 -14.44
N ALA A 70 -6.44 6.48 -15.02
CA ALA A 70 -7.05 7.71 -14.52
C ALA A 70 -8.15 8.18 -15.48
N GLN A 71 -7.83 8.28 -16.76
CA GLN A 71 -8.72 8.83 -17.78
C GLN A 71 -8.53 8.06 -19.08
N ASP A 72 -9.59 7.98 -19.86
CA ASP A 72 -9.55 7.29 -21.16
C ASP A 72 -9.03 5.84 -21.05
N ASP A 73 -8.41 5.35 -22.10
CA ASP A 73 -7.88 3.99 -22.22
C ASP A 73 -6.38 3.91 -21.82
N GLU A 74 -5.94 4.62 -20.80
CA GLU A 74 -4.53 4.64 -20.36
C GLU A 74 -3.98 3.26 -20.01
N TYR A 75 -4.83 2.31 -19.58
CA TYR A 75 -4.46 0.92 -19.33
C TYR A 75 -3.91 0.20 -20.57
N LEU A 76 -4.08 0.76 -21.77
CA LEU A 76 -3.47 0.25 -23.02
C LEU A 76 -1.96 0.52 -23.09
N ASP A 77 -1.39 1.31 -22.19
CA ASP A 77 0.05 1.42 -21.97
C ASP A 77 0.47 0.63 -20.70
N PRO A 78 0.53 -0.71 -20.77
CA PRO A 78 0.79 -1.54 -19.60
C PRO A 78 2.17 -1.30 -18.99
N ALA A 79 3.14 -0.84 -19.77
CA ALA A 79 4.48 -0.52 -19.26
C ALA A 79 4.45 0.62 -18.24
N ARG A 80 3.48 1.53 -18.35
CA ARG A 80 3.30 2.67 -17.46
C ARG A 80 2.26 2.44 -16.38
N TYR A 81 1.23 1.63 -16.67
CA TYR A 81 0.04 1.54 -15.83
C TYR A 81 -0.20 0.17 -15.19
N GLN A 82 0.68 -0.81 -15.42
CA GLN A 82 0.76 -2.03 -14.62
C GLN A 82 1.93 -1.95 -13.65
N TYR A 83 1.73 -2.36 -12.41
CA TYR A 83 2.79 -2.38 -11.41
C TYR A 83 2.47 -3.34 -10.27
N ARG A 84 3.51 -3.75 -9.56
CA ARG A 84 3.38 -4.58 -8.38
C ARG A 84 3.76 -3.78 -7.15
N GLU A 85 3.08 -4.12 -6.06
CA GLU A 85 3.17 -3.37 -4.82
C GLU A 85 3.20 -4.31 -3.61
N PHE A 86 4.05 -4.00 -2.64
CA PHE A 86 4.04 -4.59 -1.31
C PHE A 86 3.88 -3.48 -0.29
N TYR A 87 2.98 -3.65 0.66
CA TYR A 87 2.79 -2.70 1.75
C TYR A 87 2.20 -3.33 3.00
N LEU A 88 2.36 -2.65 4.12
CA LEU A 88 1.74 -3.00 5.40
C LEU A 88 0.59 -2.05 5.71
N LEU A 89 -0.48 -2.61 6.27
CA LEU A 89 -1.55 -1.87 6.93
C LEU A 89 -1.48 -2.19 8.42
N VAL A 90 -1.14 -1.20 9.23
CA VAL A 90 -1.15 -1.27 10.69
C VAL A 90 -2.45 -0.70 11.20
N ASP A 91 -3.14 -1.42 12.06
CA ASP A 91 -4.36 -0.95 12.70
C ASP A 91 -4.08 0.23 13.63
N ALA A 92 -4.83 1.31 13.46
CA ALA A 92 -4.69 2.54 14.22
C ALA A 92 -6.04 3.21 14.42
N MET A 93 -6.05 4.26 15.25
CA MET A 93 -7.20 5.13 15.47
C MET A 93 -6.87 6.57 15.05
N TYR A 94 -7.76 7.21 14.32
CA TYR A 94 -7.81 8.65 14.20
C TYR A 94 -9.00 9.16 15.00
N ARG A 95 -8.72 9.79 16.15
CA ARG A 95 -9.77 10.09 17.15
C ARG A 95 -10.54 8.81 17.51
N ASP A 96 -11.85 8.76 17.28
CA ASP A 96 -12.71 7.60 17.55
C ASP A 96 -12.92 6.68 16.34
N GLN A 97 -12.29 6.97 15.21
CA GLN A 97 -12.45 6.21 13.96
C GLN A 97 -11.32 5.21 13.79
N PRO A 98 -11.61 3.90 13.64
CA PRO A 98 -10.63 2.91 13.21
C PRO A 98 -10.14 3.22 11.79
N VAL A 99 -8.82 3.24 11.61
CA VAL A 99 -8.14 3.51 10.34
C VAL A 99 -7.00 2.53 10.12
N ALA A 100 -6.46 2.48 8.90
CA ALA A 100 -5.25 1.75 8.57
C ALA A 100 -4.12 2.72 8.26
N TRP A 101 -2.96 2.51 8.88
CA TRP A 101 -1.73 3.27 8.65
C TRP A 101 -0.75 2.47 7.79
N THR A 102 -0.08 3.11 6.84
CA THR A 102 0.91 2.47 5.95
C THR A 102 2.32 2.94 6.28
N PRO A 103 3.10 2.24 7.13
CA PRO A 103 4.46 2.63 7.47
C PRO A 103 5.49 2.32 6.37
N TYR A 104 5.30 1.24 5.61
CA TYR A 104 6.23 0.75 4.60
C TYR A 104 5.48 0.33 3.34
N MET A 105 5.97 0.80 2.18
CA MET A 105 5.41 0.48 0.87
C MET A 105 6.49 0.45 -0.20
N PHE A 106 6.48 -0.58 -1.05
CA PHE A 106 7.43 -0.77 -2.15
C PHE A 106 6.68 -1.03 -3.45
N VAL A 107 7.11 -0.38 -4.53
CA VAL A 107 6.52 -0.50 -5.87
C VAL A 107 7.63 -0.69 -6.93
N ASP A 108 7.30 -1.32 -8.04
CA ASP A 108 8.23 -1.54 -9.15
C ASP A 108 8.06 -0.55 -10.31
N ASN A 109 7.40 0.59 -10.08
CA ASN A 109 7.04 1.56 -11.10
C ASN A 109 7.12 3.00 -10.58
N ASP A 110 7.74 3.91 -11.35
CA ASP A 110 7.97 5.30 -10.97
C ASP A 110 6.70 6.15 -10.95
N SER A 111 5.78 5.92 -11.90
CA SER A 111 4.48 6.57 -11.95
C SER A 111 3.63 6.22 -10.71
N ALA A 112 3.64 4.94 -10.31
CA ALA A 112 2.98 4.48 -9.08
C ALA A 112 3.62 5.10 -7.82
N MET A 113 4.96 5.26 -7.80
CA MET A 113 5.67 5.92 -6.72
C MET A 113 5.29 7.41 -6.61
N ALA A 114 5.34 8.14 -7.73
CA ALA A 114 5.00 9.56 -7.78
C ALA A 114 3.55 9.81 -7.33
N ARG A 115 2.59 8.97 -7.81
CA ARG A 115 1.18 9.04 -7.40
C ARG A 115 1.02 8.76 -5.91
N GLY A 116 1.77 7.81 -5.37
CA GLY A 116 1.76 7.51 -3.94
C GLY A 116 2.24 8.68 -3.10
N HIS A 117 3.35 9.31 -3.46
CA HIS A 117 3.88 10.47 -2.75
C HIS A 117 2.86 11.63 -2.74
N ALA A 118 2.15 11.88 -3.85
CA ALA A 118 1.08 12.88 -3.89
C ALA A 118 -0.06 12.58 -2.90
N GLN A 119 -0.29 11.31 -2.57
CA GLN A 119 -1.29 10.84 -1.62
C GLN A 119 -0.73 10.63 -0.19
N GLY A 120 0.56 10.87 0.03
CA GLY A 120 1.21 10.66 1.33
C GLY A 120 1.64 9.21 1.61
N TYR A 121 1.50 8.28 0.66
CA TYR A 121 2.04 6.93 0.82
C TYR A 121 3.57 6.93 0.79
N PRO A 122 4.25 6.21 1.70
CA PRO A 122 5.71 6.19 1.81
C PRO A 122 6.35 5.25 0.76
N LYS A 123 5.98 5.41 -0.52
CA LYS A 123 6.40 4.51 -1.60
C LYS A 123 7.89 4.64 -1.90
N ARG A 124 8.54 3.50 -2.03
CA ARG A 124 9.94 3.35 -2.44
C ARG A 124 10.01 2.37 -3.62
N LEU A 125 11.02 2.50 -4.46
CA LEU A 125 11.25 1.52 -5.53
C LEU A 125 11.75 0.20 -4.95
N GLY A 126 11.17 -0.89 -5.46
CA GLY A 126 11.50 -2.26 -5.10
C GLY A 126 11.03 -3.23 -6.19
N THR A 127 11.23 -4.51 -5.97
CA THR A 127 10.69 -5.57 -6.81
C THR A 127 9.73 -6.42 -5.99
N VAL A 128 8.54 -6.62 -6.50
CA VAL A 128 7.49 -7.40 -5.84
C VAL A 128 7.02 -8.49 -6.78
N PHE A 129 6.86 -9.69 -6.27
CA PHE A 129 6.37 -10.84 -7.04
C PHE A 129 5.35 -11.62 -6.22
N GLN A 130 4.38 -12.19 -6.93
CA GLN A 130 3.44 -13.16 -6.36
C GLN A 130 3.13 -14.26 -7.38
N THR A 131 2.75 -15.44 -6.88
CA THR A 131 2.21 -16.50 -7.71
C THR A 131 0.92 -16.03 -8.36
N ARG A 132 0.86 -16.09 -9.70
CA ARG A 132 -0.32 -15.73 -10.48
C ARG A 132 -1.22 -16.94 -10.67
N THR A 133 -2.52 -16.69 -10.67
CA THR A 133 -3.55 -17.67 -11.01
C THR A 133 -4.04 -17.41 -12.42
N PHE A 134 -3.89 -18.39 -13.32
CA PHE A 134 -4.34 -18.31 -14.70
C PHE A 134 -5.50 -19.26 -14.94
N ALA A 135 -6.46 -18.87 -15.79
CA ALA A 135 -7.60 -19.71 -16.14
C ALA A 135 -7.20 -20.95 -16.96
N ALA A 136 -6.10 -20.88 -17.72
CA ALA A 136 -5.62 -22.01 -18.52
C ALA A 136 -4.95 -23.06 -17.61
N PRO A 137 -5.48 -24.29 -17.51
CA PRO A 137 -4.96 -25.31 -16.61
C PRO A 137 -3.59 -25.82 -17.04
N SER A 138 -2.64 -25.84 -16.14
CA SER A 138 -1.31 -26.41 -16.34
C SER A 138 -0.63 -26.70 -15.00
N ALA A 139 0.43 -27.47 -14.99
CA ALA A 139 1.25 -27.66 -13.78
C ALA A 139 1.89 -26.35 -13.27
N ALA A 140 2.00 -25.31 -14.14
CA ALA A 140 2.51 -23.99 -13.78
C ALA A 140 1.40 -23.03 -13.31
N ALA A 141 0.13 -23.34 -13.52
CA ALA A 141 -1.01 -22.50 -13.16
C ALA A 141 -1.60 -22.98 -11.83
N ALA A 142 -1.42 -22.18 -10.78
CA ALA A 142 -2.04 -22.46 -9.49
C ALA A 142 -3.57 -22.27 -9.57
N PRO A 143 -4.40 -23.33 -9.45
CA PRO A 143 -5.84 -23.19 -9.49
C PRO A 143 -6.34 -22.50 -8.21
N LEU A 144 -7.49 -21.85 -8.25
CA LEU A 144 -8.19 -21.40 -7.05
C LEU A 144 -8.94 -22.59 -6.41
N ALA A 145 -8.26 -23.35 -5.58
CA ALA A 145 -8.79 -24.54 -4.93
C ALA A 145 -8.14 -24.76 -3.55
N GLY A 146 -8.81 -25.49 -2.68
CA GLY A 146 -8.24 -25.90 -1.40
C GLY A 146 -6.94 -26.71 -1.61
N GLY A 147 -5.91 -26.41 -0.80
CA GLY A 147 -4.57 -26.99 -0.92
C GLY A 147 -3.63 -26.29 -1.89
N THR A 148 -4.10 -25.36 -2.71
CA THR A 148 -3.25 -24.57 -3.60
C THR A 148 -2.30 -23.69 -2.79
N LYS A 149 -1.01 -23.73 -3.17
CA LYS A 149 0.04 -22.93 -2.52
C LYS A 149 0.43 -21.75 -3.39
N LEU A 150 0.46 -20.58 -2.78
CA LEU A 150 0.86 -19.32 -3.40
C LEU A 150 2.06 -18.76 -2.64
N GLY A 151 3.00 -18.16 -3.36
CA GLY A 151 4.15 -17.48 -2.78
C GLY A 151 4.15 -16.00 -3.16
N ALA A 152 4.74 -15.17 -2.30
CA ALA A 152 4.94 -13.75 -2.57
C ALA A 152 6.28 -13.27 -1.99
N SER A 153 6.85 -12.23 -2.57
CA SER A 153 8.10 -11.67 -2.08
C SER A 153 8.27 -10.21 -2.44
N ALA A 154 8.98 -9.47 -1.59
CA ALA A 154 9.40 -8.09 -1.84
C ALA A 154 10.89 -7.93 -1.58
N SER A 155 11.56 -7.12 -2.42
CA SER A 155 12.98 -6.81 -2.30
C SER A 155 13.22 -5.35 -2.69
N ALA A 156 14.22 -4.71 -2.06
CA ALA A 156 14.72 -3.39 -2.46
C ALA A 156 16.23 -3.34 -2.28
N HIS A 157 16.91 -2.55 -3.11
CA HIS A 157 18.37 -2.39 -3.06
C HIS A 157 19.15 -3.72 -3.04
N GLY A 158 18.66 -4.74 -3.78
CA GLY A 158 19.27 -6.05 -3.86
C GLY A 158 19.08 -6.92 -2.60
N ARG A 159 18.23 -6.53 -1.66
CA ARG A 159 17.96 -7.26 -0.41
C ARG A 159 16.54 -7.77 -0.37
N ARG A 160 16.35 -9.01 0.10
CA ARG A 160 15.03 -9.55 0.41
C ARG A 160 14.50 -8.87 1.67
N LEU A 161 13.27 -8.33 1.60
CA LEU A 161 12.61 -7.61 2.70
C LEU A 161 11.42 -8.38 3.26
N ALA A 162 10.70 -9.11 2.40
CA ALA A 162 9.57 -9.92 2.80
C ALA A 162 9.47 -11.20 1.96
N GLU A 163 9.09 -12.30 2.59
CA GLU A 163 8.69 -13.56 1.95
C GLU A 163 7.41 -14.05 2.60
N GLY A 164 6.39 -14.29 1.76
CA GLY A 164 5.09 -14.78 2.18
C GLY A 164 4.72 -16.08 1.49
N ARG A 165 3.98 -16.93 2.19
CA ARG A 165 3.35 -18.14 1.65
C ARG A 165 1.92 -18.23 2.10
N LEU A 166 1.06 -18.75 1.25
CA LEU A 166 -0.35 -18.96 1.52
C LEU A 166 -0.76 -20.32 0.97
N THR A 167 -1.35 -21.15 1.82
CA THR A 167 -2.02 -22.38 1.38
C THR A 167 -3.52 -22.17 1.48
N LEU A 168 -4.22 -22.15 0.35
CA LEU A 168 -5.66 -21.91 0.28
C LEU A 168 -6.43 -23.03 0.97
N THR A 169 -7.45 -22.70 1.75
CA THR A 169 -8.31 -23.66 2.46
C THR A 169 -9.71 -23.66 1.87
N LYS A 170 -10.38 -22.51 1.85
CA LYS A 170 -11.77 -22.39 1.42
C LYS A 170 -12.09 -21.00 0.89
N PRO A 171 -13.10 -20.89 -0.01
CA PRO A 171 -13.67 -19.59 -0.36
C PRO A 171 -14.40 -18.99 0.84
N ILE A 172 -14.46 -17.65 0.88
CA ILE A 172 -15.18 -16.86 1.87
C ILE A 172 -15.89 -15.69 1.20
N ASP A 173 -16.85 -15.06 1.91
CA ASP A 173 -17.74 -14.06 1.32
C ASP A 173 -17.20 -12.61 1.42
N ALA A 174 -16.19 -12.36 2.26
CA ALA A 174 -15.67 -11.01 2.47
C ALA A 174 -14.15 -11.00 2.65
N PRO A 175 -13.46 -9.93 2.20
CA PRO A 175 -12.03 -9.75 2.44
C PRO A 175 -11.77 -9.47 3.94
N PRO A 176 -10.50 -9.52 4.39
CA PRO A 176 -10.16 -9.21 5.78
C PRO A 176 -10.59 -7.78 6.14
N PRO A 177 -11.16 -7.54 7.34
CA PRO A 177 -11.70 -6.24 7.73
C PRO A 177 -10.70 -5.08 7.64
N ALA A 178 -9.41 -5.33 7.82
CA ALA A 178 -8.37 -4.30 7.71
C ALA A 178 -8.30 -3.66 6.31
N VAL A 179 -8.64 -4.39 5.24
CA VAL A 179 -8.71 -3.84 3.87
C VAL A 179 -9.84 -2.82 3.72
N LEU A 180 -10.88 -2.92 4.56
CA LEU A 180 -12.04 -2.04 4.51
C LEU A 180 -11.89 -0.78 5.37
N ARG A 181 -10.82 -0.67 6.17
CA ARG A 181 -10.54 0.52 6.98
C ARG A 181 -10.10 1.66 6.08
N PRO A 182 -10.55 2.90 6.31
CA PRO A 182 -10.00 4.07 5.62
C PRO A 182 -8.49 4.16 5.83
N THR A 183 -7.73 4.34 4.74
CA THR A 183 -6.28 4.45 4.82
C THR A 183 -5.90 5.89 5.11
N VAL A 184 -5.11 6.08 6.17
CA VAL A 184 -4.59 7.39 6.58
C VAL A 184 -3.07 7.38 6.41
N ASN A 185 -2.54 8.42 5.79
CA ASN A 185 -1.11 8.56 5.49
C ASN A 185 -0.59 9.93 5.90
N ARG A 186 0.74 10.06 5.99
CA ARG A 186 1.39 11.34 6.23
C ARG A 186 1.98 11.89 4.94
N ARG A 187 1.39 12.94 4.38
CA ARG A 187 1.92 13.66 3.23
C ARG A 187 3.00 14.63 3.71
N TYR A 188 4.25 14.32 3.35
CA TYR A 188 5.40 15.07 3.84
C TYR A 188 6.34 15.39 2.69
N PHE A 189 6.63 16.69 2.49
CA PHE A 189 7.63 17.17 1.55
C PHE A 189 8.61 18.08 2.27
N PRO A 190 9.89 17.74 2.30
CA PRO A 190 10.90 18.57 2.93
C PRO A 190 11.05 19.89 2.17
N ARG A 191 11.54 20.89 2.87
CA ARG A 191 11.94 22.17 2.26
C ARG A 191 13.46 22.17 2.04
N LEU A 192 13.87 22.55 0.83
CA LEU A 192 15.27 22.74 0.49
C LEU A 192 15.45 24.19 0.03
N SER A 193 15.41 25.14 0.97
CA SER A 193 15.61 26.55 0.67
C SER A 193 16.05 27.35 1.89
N ALA A 194 16.94 28.32 1.71
CA ALA A 194 17.37 29.28 2.72
C ALA A 194 17.80 28.67 4.06
N CYS A 195 18.44 27.49 4.02
CA CYS A 195 18.88 26.72 5.21
C CYS A 195 17.74 26.34 6.18
N ARG A 196 16.49 26.31 5.71
CA ARG A 196 15.30 25.95 6.50
C ARG A 196 14.92 24.50 6.23
N HIS A 197 15.78 23.55 6.57
CA HIS A 197 15.59 22.13 6.28
C HIS A 197 14.66 21.44 7.30
N ASP A 198 14.51 22.00 8.48
CA ASP A 198 13.67 21.46 9.57
C ASP A 198 12.18 21.87 9.45
N ASP A 199 11.88 22.84 8.56
CA ASP A 199 10.53 23.34 8.32
C ASP A 199 10.02 22.79 6.99
N PRO A 200 9.19 21.71 6.99
CA PRO A 200 8.71 21.09 5.75
C PRO A 200 7.83 22.04 4.94
N ALA A 201 7.83 21.85 3.61
CA ALA A 201 6.93 22.57 2.72
C ALA A 201 5.48 22.05 2.84
N VAL A 202 5.32 20.76 3.09
CA VAL A 202 4.03 20.07 3.34
C VAL A 202 4.23 19.09 4.48
N ASN A 203 3.32 19.07 5.44
CA ASN A 203 3.32 18.12 6.55
C ASN A 203 1.88 17.90 7.04
N GLU A 204 1.19 16.96 6.45
CA GLU A 204 -0.24 16.75 6.64
C GLU A 204 -0.56 15.29 6.95
N LEU A 205 -1.54 15.08 7.80
CA LEU A 205 -2.22 13.79 7.91
C LEU A 205 -3.40 13.78 6.94
N VAL A 206 -3.43 12.82 6.03
CA VAL A 206 -4.41 12.75 4.94
C VAL A 206 -5.10 11.40 4.90
N MET A 207 -6.36 11.38 4.49
CA MET A 207 -7.17 10.18 4.29
C MET A 207 -7.57 10.09 2.82
N ALA A 208 -7.34 8.95 2.19
CA ALA A 208 -7.84 8.70 0.84
C ALA A 208 -9.37 8.60 0.83
N VAL A 209 -10.02 9.29 -0.11
CA VAL A 209 -11.44 9.10 -0.42
C VAL A 209 -11.54 7.94 -1.40
N THR A 210 -11.83 6.77 -0.87
CA THR A 210 -11.93 5.52 -1.64
C THR A 210 -13.38 5.21 -1.93
N ASP A 211 -13.69 5.06 -3.19
CA ASP A 211 -15.04 4.76 -3.69
C ASP A 211 -15.05 3.38 -4.37
N GLU A 212 -16.23 2.77 -4.47
CA GLU A 212 -16.50 1.57 -5.27
C GLU A 212 -15.58 0.37 -4.97
N LEU A 213 -15.15 0.21 -3.72
CA LEU A 213 -14.33 -0.95 -3.34
C LEU A 213 -15.14 -2.24 -3.52
N LYS A 214 -14.61 -3.14 -4.36
CA LYS A 214 -15.17 -4.47 -4.64
C LYS A 214 -14.07 -5.51 -4.47
N ALA A 215 -14.44 -6.68 -3.94
CA ALA A 215 -13.56 -7.84 -3.85
C ALA A 215 -14.31 -9.08 -4.34
N VAL A 216 -13.65 -9.91 -5.12
CA VAL A 216 -14.20 -11.14 -5.72
C VAL A 216 -13.18 -12.26 -5.62
N ASP A 217 -13.63 -13.51 -5.83
CA ASP A 217 -12.78 -14.72 -5.78
C ASP A 217 -11.96 -14.80 -4.50
N ILE A 218 -12.63 -14.56 -3.37
CA ILE A 218 -12.00 -14.42 -2.07
C ILE A 218 -11.80 -15.80 -1.44
N TRP A 219 -10.55 -16.10 -1.14
CA TRP A 219 -10.13 -17.35 -0.48
C TRP A 219 -9.39 -17.02 0.80
N SER A 220 -9.61 -17.82 1.83
CA SER A 220 -8.79 -17.84 3.04
C SER A 220 -7.92 -19.08 3.11
N GLY A 221 -6.84 -19.03 3.90
CA GLY A 221 -5.94 -20.14 4.07
C GLY A 221 -4.92 -19.95 5.18
N GLU A 222 -4.00 -20.91 5.29
CA GLU A 222 -2.88 -20.86 6.23
C GLU A 222 -1.76 -20.01 5.65
N ALA A 223 -1.22 -19.11 6.45
CA ALA A 223 -0.20 -18.15 6.05
C ALA A 223 1.11 -18.31 6.81
N ASP A 224 2.20 -18.02 6.12
CA ASP A 224 3.53 -17.82 6.70
C ASP A 224 4.15 -16.54 6.12
N LEU A 225 4.86 -15.78 6.96
CA LEU A 225 5.45 -14.49 6.58
C LEU A 225 6.74 -14.25 7.35
N THR A 226 7.78 -13.86 6.66
CA THR A 226 9.06 -13.48 7.25
C THR A 226 9.55 -12.15 6.73
N PHE A 227 10.19 -11.37 7.60
CA PHE A 227 10.88 -10.12 7.27
C PHE A 227 12.37 -10.26 7.61
N PRO A 228 13.23 -10.68 6.66
CA PRO A 228 14.66 -10.76 6.88
C PRO A 228 15.26 -9.40 7.27
N ALA A 229 16.15 -9.40 8.25
CA ALA A 229 16.91 -8.20 8.59
C ALA A 229 17.79 -7.77 7.39
N ALA A 230 17.73 -6.50 7.04
CA ALA A 230 18.50 -5.94 5.93
C ALA A 230 19.11 -4.61 6.33
N HIS A 231 20.36 -4.38 5.96
CA HIS A 231 21.06 -3.14 6.32
C HIS A 231 20.34 -1.91 5.73
N GLY A 232 20.06 -0.92 6.58
CA GLY A 232 19.36 0.31 6.21
C GLY A 232 17.83 0.15 6.03
N GLU A 233 17.26 -0.97 6.50
CA GLU A 233 15.82 -1.24 6.47
C GLU A 233 15.32 -1.59 7.88
N GLU A 234 14.10 -1.15 8.19
CA GLU A 234 13.50 -1.31 9.52
C GLU A 234 12.27 -2.23 9.50
N LEU A 235 11.89 -2.77 8.35
CA LEU A 235 10.70 -3.62 8.19
C LEU A 235 10.74 -4.84 9.14
N HIS A 236 11.92 -5.39 9.39
CA HIS A 236 12.11 -6.55 10.27
C HIS A 236 11.71 -6.27 11.75
N ALA A 237 11.64 -5.01 12.17
CA ALA A 237 11.13 -4.65 13.50
C ALA A 237 9.64 -5.02 13.68
N LEU A 238 8.91 -5.13 12.58
CA LEU A 238 7.53 -5.60 12.56
C LEU A 238 7.41 -7.10 12.26
N ALA A 239 8.45 -7.89 12.52
CA ALA A 239 8.39 -9.35 12.29
C ALA A 239 7.19 -9.97 13.02
N PRO A 240 6.49 -10.95 12.40
CA PRO A 240 5.35 -11.61 13.02
C PRO A 240 5.72 -12.30 14.34
N VAL A 241 5.05 -11.92 15.43
CA VAL A 241 5.08 -12.68 16.70
C VAL A 241 3.94 -13.71 16.74
N ARG A 242 2.91 -13.52 15.93
CA ARG A 242 1.81 -14.47 15.72
C ARG A 242 1.24 -14.30 14.31
N MET A 243 1.04 -15.41 13.61
CA MET A 243 0.34 -15.42 12.32
C MET A 243 -1.17 -15.51 12.51
N GLY A 244 -1.89 -14.83 11.64
CA GLY A 244 -3.30 -15.01 11.38
C GLY A 244 -3.52 -15.77 10.07
N PRO A 245 -4.77 -15.80 9.55
CA PRO A 245 -5.04 -16.36 8.23
C PRO A 245 -4.41 -15.53 7.11
N GLY A 246 -4.20 -16.19 5.97
CA GLY A 246 -3.90 -15.50 4.71
C GLY A 246 -5.11 -15.48 3.81
N TYR A 247 -5.10 -14.55 2.83
CA TYR A 247 -6.19 -14.33 1.89
C TYR A 247 -5.65 -14.16 0.48
N ARG A 248 -6.40 -14.67 -0.49
CA ARG A 248 -6.24 -14.36 -1.92
C ARG A 248 -7.56 -13.83 -2.45
N PHE A 249 -7.54 -12.71 -3.13
CA PHE A 249 -8.73 -12.14 -3.79
C PHE A 249 -8.32 -11.21 -4.93
N SER A 250 -9.27 -10.92 -5.82
CA SER A 250 -9.14 -9.79 -6.75
C SER A 250 -9.95 -8.62 -6.21
N MET A 251 -9.41 -7.41 -6.30
CA MET A 251 -10.10 -6.22 -5.84
C MET A 251 -10.02 -5.07 -6.84
N SER A 252 -11.00 -4.20 -6.78
CA SER A 252 -11.00 -2.92 -7.47
C SER A 252 -11.46 -1.80 -6.54
N CYS A 253 -10.96 -0.59 -6.78
CA CYS A 253 -11.41 0.62 -6.11
C CYS A 253 -11.09 1.86 -6.95
N SER A 254 -11.70 2.98 -6.58
CA SER A 254 -11.40 4.29 -7.14
C SER A 254 -10.95 5.24 -6.03
N ILE A 255 -9.97 6.09 -6.31
CA ILE A 255 -9.57 7.20 -5.44
C ILE A 255 -9.94 8.49 -6.14
N SER A 256 -10.91 9.21 -5.56
CA SER A 256 -11.44 10.44 -6.15
C SER A 256 -10.78 11.70 -5.59
N ASP A 257 -10.37 11.67 -4.31
CA ASP A 257 -9.82 12.83 -3.62
C ASP A 257 -9.01 12.43 -2.38
N LEU A 258 -8.40 13.42 -1.71
CA LEU A 258 -7.78 13.32 -0.40
C LEU A 258 -8.45 14.28 0.58
N LYS A 259 -8.83 13.78 1.74
CA LYS A 259 -9.25 14.60 2.85
C LYS A 259 -8.07 14.93 3.74
N VAL A 260 -7.70 16.19 3.87
CA VAL A 260 -6.73 16.64 4.87
C VAL A 260 -7.40 16.58 6.24
N LEU A 261 -6.84 15.76 7.14
CA LEU A 261 -7.33 15.59 8.50
C LEU A 261 -6.68 16.60 9.45
N GLU A 262 -5.37 16.79 9.31
CA GLU A 262 -4.56 17.72 10.10
C GLU A 262 -3.44 18.31 9.23
N ASP A 263 -3.14 19.59 9.42
CA ASP A 263 -2.01 20.29 8.81
C ASP A 263 -1.04 20.76 9.89
N PHE A 264 0.12 20.11 9.97
CA PHE A 264 1.16 20.43 10.94
C PHE A 264 2.08 21.56 10.49
N THR A 265 1.97 22.07 9.25
CA THR A 265 2.75 23.22 8.77
C THR A 265 2.23 24.54 9.31
N SER A 266 0.92 24.64 9.56
CA SER A 266 0.27 25.86 10.06
C SER A 266 0.58 26.13 11.54
N SER A 267 0.80 25.10 12.36
CA SER A 267 1.18 25.25 13.78
C SER A 267 2.58 25.82 13.99
N ALA A 268 3.50 25.59 13.04
CA ALA A 268 4.87 26.11 13.09
C ALA A 268 4.97 27.63 12.71
N ARG A 269 3.91 28.21 12.16
CA ARG A 269 3.91 29.64 11.75
C ARG A 269 3.40 30.58 12.85
N ASN A 270 2.79 30.06 13.90
CA ASN A 270 2.17 30.83 15.00
C ASN A 270 2.94 30.71 16.34
N GLY A 271 4.11 30.15 16.36
CA GLY A 271 5.07 30.12 17.45
C GLY A 271 6.37 30.82 17.00
#